data_ffc8eeabe5169f68cc33cba222ab7072
#
_entry.id   ffc8eeabe5169f68cc33cba222ab7072
#
_cell.length_a   1.000
_cell.length_b   1.000
_cell.length_c   1.000
_cell.angle_alpha   90.00
_cell.angle_beta   90.00
_cell.angle_gamma   90.00
#
_symmetry.space_group_name_H-M   'P 1'
#
loop_
_entity.id
_entity.type
_entity.pdbx_description
1 polymer ?
#
loop_
_entity_poly.entity_id
_entity_poly.type
_entity_poly.pdbx_seq_one_letter_code
_entity_poly.pdbx_strand_id
1 'polypeptide(L)'
;MELPVPSFHQGDGKWADDPLGGVEANGTIGGEGCAVAATAMVFKFYGVETDPQQLNWFLTSVGGYTEQGWLYWDRAAWFAPDRVRHVYEDLASYQLIDSNLSRGNPVIVRIRLSSGITHFVVIAGKDGFDYLVRDPGAGAARGLYPLRELGSNIEALRFYEPVTMKLRHI
;
A
#
# COMPACT_ATOMS: atom_id res chain seq x y z
N MET A 1 13.10 -14.80 -0.91
CA MET A 1 12.97 -13.94 0.26
C MET A 1 11.54 -13.40 0.29
N GLU A 2 10.86 -13.55 1.41
CA GLU A 2 9.48 -13.11 1.60
C GLU A 2 9.35 -12.34 2.92
N LEU A 3 8.70 -11.17 2.86
CA LEU A 3 8.34 -10.42 4.06
C LEU A 3 6.91 -10.79 4.48
N PRO A 4 6.63 -10.98 5.78
CA PRO A 4 5.31 -11.38 6.24
C PRO A 4 4.32 -10.22 6.26
N VAL A 5 4.12 -9.60 5.11
CA VAL A 5 3.14 -8.52 4.93
C VAL A 5 1.74 -9.13 4.98
N PRO A 6 0.85 -8.64 5.85
CA PRO A 6 -0.52 -9.13 5.91
C PRO A 6 -1.29 -8.77 4.64
N SER A 7 -2.33 -9.52 4.33
CA SER A 7 -3.18 -9.27 3.16
C SER A 7 -4.48 -8.59 3.59
N PHE A 8 -4.83 -7.49 2.90
CA PHE A 8 -6.15 -6.90 2.97
C PHE A 8 -6.76 -6.87 1.57
N HIS A 9 -7.96 -7.41 1.44
CA HIS A 9 -8.72 -7.36 0.20
C HIS A 9 -9.63 -6.12 0.21
N GLN A 10 -9.48 -5.23 -0.78
CA GLN A 10 -10.32 -4.05 -0.88
C GLN A 10 -11.81 -4.39 -1.00
N GLY A 11 -12.13 -5.54 -1.59
CA GLY A 11 -13.48 -6.05 -1.74
C GLY A 11 -14.03 -6.82 -0.54
N ASP A 12 -13.33 -6.86 0.59
CA ASP A 12 -13.84 -7.49 1.83
C ASP A 12 -15.13 -6.77 2.26
N GLY A 13 -16.19 -7.56 2.54
CA GLY A 13 -17.51 -7.02 2.91
C GLY A 13 -17.52 -6.10 4.13
N LYS A 14 -16.47 -6.13 4.95
CA LYS A 14 -16.35 -5.25 6.11
C LYS A 14 -16.23 -3.78 5.74
N TRP A 15 -15.69 -3.47 4.56
CA TRP A 15 -15.43 -2.09 4.14
C TRP A 15 -15.66 -1.84 2.65
N ALA A 16 -15.97 -2.86 1.86
CA ALA A 16 -16.08 -2.73 0.39
C ALA A 16 -17.04 -1.63 -0.06
N ASP A 17 -18.15 -1.45 0.67
CA ASP A 17 -19.19 -0.47 0.31
C ASP A 17 -18.95 0.93 0.89
N ASP A 18 -17.91 1.11 1.69
CA ASP A 18 -17.59 2.41 2.28
C ASP A 18 -17.16 3.41 1.20
N PRO A 19 -17.71 4.63 1.20
CA PRO A 19 -17.27 5.67 0.26
C PRO A 19 -15.80 6.03 0.48
N LEU A 20 -15.03 6.08 -0.58
CA LEU A 20 -13.62 6.45 -0.53
C LEU A 20 -13.51 7.94 -0.16
N GLY A 21 -12.82 8.22 0.94
CA GLY A 21 -12.73 9.58 1.47
C GLY A 21 -14.05 10.15 1.94
N GLY A 22 -15.07 9.31 2.16
CA GLY A 22 -16.40 9.74 2.57
C GLY A 22 -17.21 10.41 1.45
N VAL A 23 -16.73 10.38 0.20
CA VAL A 23 -17.37 11.03 -0.94
C VAL A 23 -17.81 9.97 -1.96
N GLU A 24 -19.12 9.78 -2.11
CA GLU A 24 -19.68 8.76 -3.02
C GLU A 24 -19.19 8.92 -4.47
N ALA A 25 -18.96 10.15 -4.92
CA ALA A 25 -18.47 10.42 -6.27
C ALA A 25 -17.07 9.84 -6.54
N ASN A 26 -16.30 9.56 -5.49
CA ASN A 26 -14.97 8.94 -5.60
C ASN A 26 -15.03 7.41 -5.66
N GLY A 27 -16.22 6.81 -5.62
CA GLY A 27 -16.42 5.39 -5.56
C GLY A 27 -16.27 4.83 -4.15
N THR A 28 -16.11 3.51 -4.06
CA THR A 28 -16.01 2.77 -2.79
C THR A 28 -14.61 2.19 -2.59
N ILE A 29 -14.32 1.76 -1.36
CA ILE A 29 -13.08 1.02 -1.08
C ILE A 29 -13.00 -0.22 -1.97
N GLY A 30 -14.10 -0.95 -2.13
CA GLY A 30 -14.13 -2.15 -2.99
C GLY A 30 -13.82 -1.86 -4.46
N GLY A 31 -14.28 -0.73 -4.98
CA GLY A 31 -14.08 -0.34 -6.36
C GLY A 31 -12.75 0.37 -6.63
N GLU A 32 -12.37 1.29 -5.75
CA GLU A 32 -11.27 2.23 -6.00
C GLU A 32 -10.20 2.25 -4.90
N GLY A 33 -10.31 1.38 -3.91
CA GLY A 33 -9.52 1.46 -2.67
C GLY A 33 -8.18 0.72 -2.67
N CYS A 34 -7.59 0.41 -3.82
CA CYS A 34 -6.32 -0.33 -3.85
C CYS A 34 -5.18 0.41 -3.12
N ALA A 35 -5.11 1.73 -3.24
CA ALA A 35 -4.08 2.52 -2.59
C ALA A 35 -4.21 2.50 -1.06
N VAL A 36 -5.40 2.71 -0.53
CA VAL A 36 -5.62 2.69 0.92
C VAL A 36 -5.43 1.27 1.49
N ALA A 37 -5.86 0.24 0.77
CA ALA A 37 -5.67 -1.14 1.20
C ALA A 37 -4.17 -1.53 1.20
N ALA A 38 -3.43 -1.16 0.16
CA ALA A 38 -1.99 -1.40 0.10
C ALA A 38 -1.25 -0.69 1.24
N THR A 39 -1.61 0.56 1.51
CA THR A 39 -1.02 1.33 2.61
C THR A 39 -1.31 0.69 3.97
N ALA A 40 -2.53 0.24 4.19
CA ALA A 40 -2.91 -0.47 5.42
C ALA A 40 -2.10 -1.75 5.62
N MET A 41 -1.83 -2.51 4.55
CA MET A 41 -0.97 -3.70 4.63
C MET A 41 0.44 -3.35 5.12
N VAL A 42 1.03 -2.31 4.54
CA VAL A 42 2.38 -1.86 4.91
C VAL A 42 2.41 -1.36 6.35
N PHE A 43 1.43 -0.56 6.76
CA PHE A 43 1.35 -0.03 8.12
C PHE A 43 1.21 -1.16 9.15
N LYS A 44 0.35 -2.14 8.86
CA LYS A 44 0.19 -3.28 9.76
C LYS A 44 1.47 -4.10 9.85
N PHE A 45 2.18 -4.28 8.74
CA PHE A 45 3.49 -4.92 8.75
C PHE A 45 4.48 -4.19 9.68
N TYR A 46 4.42 -2.86 9.76
CA TYR A 46 5.25 -2.07 10.67
C TYR A 46 4.71 -1.99 12.11
N GLY A 47 3.70 -2.77 12.44
CA GLY A 47 3.17 -2.86 13.80
C GLY A 47 2.06 -1.86 14.13
N VAL A 48 1.49 -1.21 13.12
CA VAL A 48 0.34 -0.32 13.30
C VAL A 48 -0.95 -1.12 13.23
N GLU A 49 -1.76 -1.08 14.29
CA GLU A 49 -3.09 -1.69 14.29
C GLU A 49 -4.02 -0.87 13.40
N THR A 50 -4.34 -1.39 12.23
CA THR A 50 -5.21 -0.76 11.26
C THR A 50 -5.75 -1.76 10.25
N ASP A 51 -6.70 -1.29 9.45
CA ASP A 51 -7.26 -1.96 8.27
C ASP A 51 -7.68 -0.89 7.24
N PRO A 52 -8.12 -1.26 6.04
CA PRO A 52 -8.53 -0.29 5.04
C PRO A 52 -9.65 0.65 5.50
N GLN A 53 -10.59 0.17 6.31
CA GLN A 53 -11.68 1.00 6.83
C GLN A 53 -11.19 2.07 7.79
N GLN A 54 -10.38 1.67 8.77
CA GLN A 54 -9.85 2.60 9.77
C GLN A 54 -8.96 3.66 9.14
N LEU A 55 -8.11 3.24 8.20
CA LEU A 55 -7.23 4.17 7.51
C LEU A 55 -8.03 5.13 6.62
N ASN A 56 -9.06 4.63 5.93
CA ASN A 56 -9.95 5.48 5.14
C ASN A 56 -10.68 6.53 6.01
N TRP A 57 -11.17 6.14 7.17
CA TRP A 57 -11.80 7.07 8.11
C TRP A 57 -10.84 8.16 8.57
N PHE A 58 -9.63 7.77 8.92
CA PHE A 58 -8.61 8.75 9.31
C PHE A 58 -8.29 9.72 8.17
N LEU A 59 -8.00 9.20 6.99
CA LEU A 59 -7.71 10.03 5.82
C LEU A 59 -8.86 10.98 5.48
N THR A 60 -10.09 10.50 5.59
CA THR A 60 -11.28 11.33 5.41
C THR A 60 -11.27 12.51 6.39
N SER A 61 -10.92 12.26 7.66
CA SER A 61 -10.95 13.27 8.72
C SER A 61 -9.86 14.35 8.59
N VAL A 62 -8.77 14.07 7.89
CA VAL A 62 -7.64 14.99 7.74
C VAL A 62 -7.47 15.54 6.32
N GLY A 63 -8.46 15.35 5.45
CA GLY A 63 -8.36 15.78 4.06
C GLY A 63 -7.28 15.02 3.30
N GLY A 64 -7.12 13.75 3.55
CA GLY A 64 -6.06 12.89 3.03
C GLY A 64 -6.25 12.41 1.60
N TYR A 65 -7.31 12.86 0.92
CA TYR A 65 -7.57 12.54 -0.49
C TYR A 65 -7.68 13.81 -1.33
N THR A 66 -7.26 13.73 -2.58
CA THR A 66 -7.50 14.79 -3.56
C THR A 66 -8.99 14.84 -3.93
N GLU A 67 -9.40 15.85 -4.70
CA GLU A 67 -10.77 15.94 -5.22
C GLU A 67 -11.15 14.73 -6.09
N GLN A 68 -10.16 14.09 -6.74
CA GLN A 68 -10.36 12.88 -7.54
C GLN A 68 -10.37 11.59 -6.71
N GLY A 69 -10.17 11.69 -5.40
CA GLY A 69 -10.10 10.52 -4.53
C GLY A 69 -8.72 9.83 -4.50
N TRP A 70 -7.68 10.53 -4.95
CA TRP A 70 -6.31 10.03 -4.86
C TRP A 70 -5.72 10.33 -3.49
N LEU A 71 -4.96 9.38 -2.98
CA LEU A 71 -4.39 9.45 -1.64
C LEU A 71 -3.22 10.44 -1.58
N TYR A 72 -3.21 11.28 -0.55
CA TYR A 72 -2.01 12.03 -0.17
C TYR A 72 -1.14 11.11 0.69
N TRP A 73 -0.10 10.55 0.10
CA TRP A 73 0.73 9.49 0.71
C TRP A 73 1.42 9.94 2.00
N ASP A 74 1.88 11.17 2.05
CA ASP A 74 2.50 11.74 3.25
C ASP A 74 1.51 11.87 4.41
N ARG A 75 0.25 12.24 4.13
CA ARG A 75 -0.79 12.39 5.15
C ARG A 75 -1.20 11.06 5.76
N ALA A 76 -1.09 9.97 5.03
CA ALA A 76 -1.36 8.65 5.58
C ALA A 76 -0.44 8.35 6.78
N ALA A 77 0.81 8.81 6.72
CA ALA A 77 1.75 8.61 7.83
C ALA A 77 1.34 9.35 9.12
N TRP A 78 0.48 10.37 9.04
CA TRP A 78 -0.05 11.06 10.22
C TRP A 78 -0.93 10.15 11.08
N PHE A 79 -1.40 9.03 10.55
CA PHE A 79 -2.18 8.05 11.30
C PHE A 79 -1.37 7.44 12.45
N ALA A 80 -0.07 7.22 12.23
CA ALA A 80 0.82 6.62 13.22
C ALA A 80 2.24 7.21 13.09
N PRO A 81 2.42 8.52 13.39
CA PRO A 81 3.70 9.19 13.16
C PRO A 81 4.86 8.64 14.00
N ASP A 82 4.54 7.95 15.10
CA ASP A 82 5.55 7.31 15.95
C ASP A 82 6.02 5.95 15.41
N ARG A 83 5.37 5.43 14.38
CA ARG A 83 5.61 4.09 13.84
C ARG A 83 6.06 4.09 12.39
N VAL A 84 5.54 5.01 11.58
CA VAL A 84 5.79 5.04 10.14
C VAL A 84 6.14 6.45 9.69
N ARG A 85 7.01 6.50 8.69
CA ARG A 85 7.46 7.74 8.06
C ARG A 85 7.34 7.60 6.55
N HIS A 86 6.73 8.59 5.89
CA HIS A 86 6.71 8.67 4.43
C HIS A 86 8.09 9.06 3.92
N VAL A 87 8.60 8.34 2.94
CA VAL A 87 9.96 8.56 2.41
C VAL A 87 9.96 8.91 0.94
N TYR A 88 9.12 8.25 0.12
CA TYR A 88 9.26 8.36 -1.33
C TYR A 88 7.92 8.22 -2.04
N GLU A 89 7.68 9.08 -3.02
CA GLU A 89 6.62 8.94 -4.01
C GLU A 89 7.08 9.58 -5.32
N ASP A 90 7.55 8.74 -6.25
CA ASP A 90 8.08 9.19 -7.54
C ASP A 90 8.20 8.01 -8.49
N LEU A 91 8.93 8.21 -9.57
CA LEU A 91 9.13 7.23 -10.63
C LEU A 91 9.73 5.94 -10.13
N ALA A 92 9.50 4.87 -10.91
CA ALA A 92 10.02 3.55 -10.60
C ALA A 92 11.56 3.50 -10.64
N SER A 93 12.11 2.75 -9.68
CA SER A 93 13.53 2.44 -9.60
C SER A 93 13.68 1.04 -9.04
N TYR A 94 14.18 0.11 -9.84
CA TYR A 94 14.44 -1.26 -9.39
C TYR A 94 15.49 -1.29 -8.29
N GLN A 95 16.47 -0.39 -8.36
CA GLN A 95 17.49 -0.26 -7.32
C GLN A 95 16.88 0.11 -5.97
N LEU A 96 15.92 1.02 -5.94
CA LEU A 96 15.22 1.39 -4.71
C LEU A 96 14.35 0.25 -4.18
N ILE A 97 13.69 -0.49 -5.06
CA ILE A 97 12.91 -1.67 -4.65
C ILE A 97 13.84 -2.67 -3.97
N ASP A 98 14.93 -3.06 -4.64
CA ASP A 98 15.85 -4.06 -4.12
C ASP A 98 16.50 -3.60 -2.81
N SER A 99 16.86 -2.33 -2.70
CA SER A 99 17.41 -1.75 -1.48
C SER A 99 16.43 -1.82 -0.32
N ASN A 100 15.15 -1.49 -0.56
CA ASN A 100 14.11 -1.61 0.46
C ASN A 100 13.92 -3.06 0.91
N LEU A 101 13.80 -3.99 -0.03
CA LEU A 101 13.64 -5.41 0.29
C LEU A 101 14.82 -5.93 1.11
N SER A 102 16.04 -5.53 0.76
CA SER A 102 17.26 -5.92 1.51
C SER A 102 17.25 -5.44 2.95
N ARG A 103 16.57 -4.33 3.22
CA ARG A 103 16.40 -3.79 4.58
C ARG A 103 15.16 -4.34 5.29
N GLY A 104 14.42 -5.24 4.64
CA GLY A 104 13.20 -5.81 5.20
C GLY A 104 11.98 -4.88 5.07
N ASN A 105 11.99 -3.95 4.12
CA ASN A 105 10.92 -2.98 3.90
C ASN A 105 10.15 -3.28 2.62
N PRO A 106 8.83 -3.48 2.69
CA PRO A 106 7.99 -3.64 1.50
C PRO A 106 7.83 -2.33 0.75
N VAL A 107 7.50 -2.42 -0.54
CA VAL A 107 7.35 -1.26 -1.42
C VAL A 107 5.99 -1.31 -2.10
N ILE A 108 5.21 -0.25 -2.02
CA ILE A 108 3.98 -0.10 -2.79
C ILE A 108 4.37 0.36 -4.18
N VAL A 109 3.81 -0.30 -5.20
CA VAL A 109 4.09 0.05 -6.60
C VAL A 109 2.79 0.32 -7.35
N ARG A 110 2.83 1.31 -8.24
CA ARG A 110 1.77 1.54 -9.20
C ARG A 110 2.11 0.78 -10.48
N ILE A 111 1.17 -0.03 -10.92
CA ILE A 111 1.27 -0.79 -12.14
C ILE A 111 0.08 -0.46 -13.04
N ARG A 112 0.17 -0.85 -14.30
CA ARG A 112 -0.95 -0.76 -15.23
C ARG A 112 -1.38 -2.16 -15.62
N LEU A 113 -2.65 -2.46 -15.35
CA LEU A 113 -3.24 -3.75 -15.70
C LEU A 113 -3.44 -3.82 -17.23
N SER A 114 -3.63 -5.04 -17.76
CA SER A 114 -3.91 -5.25 -19.18
C SER A 114 -5.14 -4.50 -19.67
N SER A 115 -6.08 -4.19 -18.77
CA SER A 115 -7.26 -3.36 -19.04
C SER A 115 -6.92 -1.88 -19.27
N GLY A 116 -5.69 -1.45 -18.98
CA GLY A 116 -5.27 -0.05 -19.03
C GLY A 116 -5.49 0.72 -17.74
N ILE A 117 -6.12 0.12 -16.73
CA ILE A 117 -6.37 0.73 -15.43
C ILE A 117 -5.11 0.65 -14.57
N THR A 118 -4.78 1.74 -13.87
CA THR A 118 -3.70 1.74 -12.89
C THR A 118 -4.15 1.03 -11.61
N HIS A 119 -3.20 0.36 -10.96
CA HIS A 119 -3.46 -0.43 -9.76
C HIS A 119 -2.25 -0.37 -8.83
N PHE A 120 -2.49 -0.36 -7.52
CA PHE A 120 -1.43 -0.41 -6.51
C PHE A 120 -1.38 -1.79 -5.88
N VAL A 121 -0.17 -2.35 -5.80
CA VAL A 121 0.12 -3.61 -5.12
C VAL A 121 1.35 -3.42 -4.23
N VAL A 122 1.56 -4.36 -3.30
CA VAL A 122 2.70 -4.30 -2.37
C VAL A 122 3.73 -5.35 -2.77
N ILE A 123 4.93 -4.93 -3.13
CA ILE A 123 6.05 -5.85 -3.27
C ILE A 123 6.51 -6.26 -1.88
N ALA A 124 6.38 -7.55 -1.58
CA ALA A 124 6.68 -8.14 -0.28
C ALA A 124 7.75 -9.23 -0.35
N GLY A 125 8.39 -9.40 -1.49
CA GLY A 125 9.42 -10.41 -1.64
C GLY A 125 10.00 -10.47 -3.03
N LYS A 126 10.93 -11.40 -3.20
CA LYS A 126 11.60 -11.65 -4.46
C LYS A 126 12.00 -13.13 -4.55
N ASP A 127 11.72 -13.74 -5.69
CA ASP A 127 12.14 -15.11 -6.01
C ASP A 127 12.91 -15.07 -7.34
N GLY A 128 14.24 -15.20 -7.25
CA GLY A 128 15.10 -14.96 -8.41
C GLY A 128 14.96 -13.53 -8.91
N PHE A 129 14.50 -13.36 -10.15
CA PHE A 129 14.24 -12.05 -10.75
C PHE A 129 12.78 -11.60 -10.60
N ASP A 130 11.90 -12.48 -10.08
CA ASP A 130 10.49 -12.15 -9.91
C ASP A 130 10.24 -11.44 -8.59
N TYR A 131 9.61 -10.26 -8.64
CA TYR A 131 9.05 -9.65 -7.45
C TYR A 131 7.75 -10.36 -7.08
N LEU A 132 7.56 -10.60 -5.80
CA LEU A 132 6.36 -11.22 -5.25
C LEU A 132 5.48 -10.15 -4.61
N VAL A 133 4.18 -10.17 -4.92
CA VAL A 133 3.26 -9.12 -4.48
C VAL A 133 2.11 -9.65 -3.64
N ARG A 134 1.64 -8.78 -2.74
CA ARG A 134 0.31 -8.82 -2.14
C ARG A 134 -0.58 -7.90 -2.94
N ASP A 135 -1.65 -8.42 -3.50
CA ASP A 135 -2.61 -7.68 -4.32
C ASP A 135 -3.86 -7.40 -3.48
N PRO A 136 -4.25 -6.14 -3.28
CA PRO A 136 -5.52 -5.83 -2.59
C PRO A 136 -6.76 -6.07 -3.45
N GLY A 137 -6.58 -6.25 -4.75
CA GLY A 137 -7.66 -6.45 -5.72
C GLY A 137 -8.03 -7.90 -5.95
N ALA A 138 -8.29 -8.26 -7.20
CA ALA A 138 -8.79 -9.58 -7.60
C ALA A 138 -7.83 -10.73 -7.22
N GLY A 139 -6.53 -10.46 -7.10
CA GLY A 139 -5.52 -11.44 -6.71
C GLY A 139 -5.37 -11.64 -5.20
N ALA A 140 -6.17 -10.98 -4.37
CA ALA A 140 -5.98 -10.99 -2.90
C ALA A 140 -6.00 -12.39 -2.29
N ALA A 141 -6.85 -13.27 -2.79
CA ALA A 141 -6.98 -14.65 -2.29
C ALA A 141 -5.79 -15.54 -2.67
N ARG A 142 -4.95 -15.11 -3.59
CA ARG A 142 -3.80 -15.90 -4.06
C ARG A 142 -2.61 -15.88 -3.10
N GLY A 143 -2.60 -14.97 -2.15
CA GLY A 143 -1.44 -14.75 -1.29
C GLY A 143 -0.32 -14.01 -2.03
N LEU A 144 0.94 -14.45 -1.86
CA LEU A 144 2.07 -13.91 -2.63
C LEU A 144 2.15 -14.61 -4.00
N TYR A 145 2.32 -13.82 -5.05
CA TYR A 145 2.52 -14.35 -6.40
C TYR A 145 3.36 -13.38 -7.23
N PRO A 146 3.95 -13.86 -8.35
CA PRO A 146 4.82 -13.01 -9.15
C PRO A 146 4.10 -11.81 -9.78
N LEU A 147 4.69 -10.63 -9.63
CA LEU A 147 4.19 -9.38 -10.23
C LEU A 147 3.98 -9.52 -11.74
N ARG A 148 4.86 -10.25 -12.44
CA ARG A 148 4.76 -10.43 -13.89
C ARG A 148 3.44 -11.02 -14.35
N GLU A 149 2.72 -11.73 -13.50
CA GLU A 149 1.41 -12.29 -13.83
C GLU A 149 0.33 -11.21 -13.96
N LEU A 150 0.56 -10.01 -13.47
CA LEU A 150 -0.30 -8.86 -13.71
C LEU A 150 -0.01 -8.19 -15.06
N GLY A 151 1.07 -8.61 -15.74
CA GLY A 151 1.38 -8.25 -17.13
C GLY A 151 1.77 -6.81 -17.34
N SER A 152 2.38 -6.14 -16.33
CA SER A 152 2.67 -4.72 -16.47
C SER A 152 4.06 -4.34 -16.02
N ASN A 153 4.48 -3.15 -16.45
CA ASN A 153 5.66 -2.49 -15.95
C ASN A 153 5.31 -1.69 -14.69
N ILE A 154 6.29 -1.56 -13.81
CA ILE A 154 6.18 -0.71 -12.63
C ILE A 154 6.32 0.74 -13.09
N GLU A 155 5.31 1.56 -12.82
CA GLU A 155 5.28 2.96 -13.25
C GLU A 155 5.77 3.92 -12.16
N ALA A 156 5.54 3.59 -10.89
CA ALA A 156 5.89 4.46 -9.79
C ALA A 156 6.03 3.66 -8.50
N LEU A 157 6.73 4.25 -7.55
CA LEU A 157 6.91 3.69 -6.20
C LEU A 157 6.33 4.61 -5.15
N ARG A 158 5.89 3.99 -4.05
CA ARG A 158 5.49 4.66 -2.81
C ARG A 158 6.04 3.84 -1.67
N PHE A 159 6.87 4.42 -0.81
CA PHE A 159 7.27 3.65 0.35
C PHE A 159 7.41 4.49 1.61
N TYR A 160 7.22 3.77 2.69
CA TYR A 160 7.34 4.24 4.06
C TYR A 160 8.49 3.47 4.73
N GLU A 161 9.00 4.01 5.81
CA GLU A 161 9.96 3.32 6.65
C GLU A 161 9.43 3.27 8.08
N PRO A 162 9.81 2.22 8.85
CA PRO A 162 9.46 2.20 10.26
C PRO A 162 10.27 3.26 10.99
N VAL A 163 9.64 3.94 11.95
CA VAL A 163 10.33 4.85 12.85
C VAL A 163 10.96 3.99 13.96
N THR A 164 12.29 4.04 14.06
CA THR A 164 13.01 3.36 15.13
C THR A 164 13.10 4.29 16.32
N MET A 165 12.46 3.91 17.44
CA MET A 165 12.64 4.62 18.69
C MET A 165 14.05 4.31 19.21
N LYS A 166 14.92 5.32 19.24
CA LYS A 166 16.20 5.20 19.94
C LYS A 166 15.91 5.13 21.44
N LEU A 167 16.30 4.01 22.07
CA LEU A 167 16.35 3.96 23.53
C LEU A 167 17.29 5.05 23.99
N ARG A 168 16.75 6.04 24.70
CA ARG A 168 17.60 7.00 25.40
C ARG A 168 18.25 6.27 26.56
N HIS A 169 19.57 6.15 26.52
CA HIS A 169 20.33 5.76 27.70
C HIS A 169 20.20 6.90 28.72
N ILE A 170 19.57 6.60 29.81
CA ILE A 170 19.52 7.49 30.96
C ILE A 170 20.83 7.34 31.74
#